data_a278dbf3775b1e4005f62f158ced05a3
#
_entry.id   a278dbf3775b1e4005f62f158ced05a3
#
_cell.length_a   1.000
_cell.length_b   1.000
_cell.length_c   1.000
_cell.angle_alpha   90.00
_cell.angle_beta   90.00
_cell.angle_gamma   90.00
#
_symmetry.space_group_name_H-M   'P 1'
#
loop_
_entity.id
_entity.type
_entity.pdbx_description
1 polymer ?
#
loop_
_entity_poly.entity_id
_entity_poly.type
_entity_poly.pdbx_seq_one_letter_code
_entity_poly.pdbx_strand_id
1 'polypeptide(L)'
;MINYQSGVLGPVPLHGRYLTFRLTSRTQARRALRALDGIVDGDNCVVGLGLSLLHALDCTIHGMRRFPASANKGAKVPSTPAALWCWLRGAARGDLLQRTRVIARTLAPAFALVTAVDAFKHEDGRDLTGYVDGTENPKGRKALVAAVLNGSGAGLDGSSFVAVQQWVHDFACFELMNTKWQDDSIGRRRSDDLELTDAPASSHVKRTAQESFAPEAFLMRRSMPWNDATRAGLMFVAFGRSLDAFEAQLNRMVGAEDGIVDALFRFTKPVTGAYFWCPPVQRGRLDFRAIG
;
A
#
# COMPACT_ATOMS: atom_id res chain seq x y z
N MET A 1 0.58 -25.08 5.03
CA MET A 1 -0.28 -24.42 4.01
C MET A 1 -0.15 -22.90 4.18
N ILE A 2 -0.15 -22.16 3.07
CA ILE A 2 -0.16 -20.69 3.09
C ILE A 2 -1.52 -20.25 3.64
N ASN A 3 -1.51 -19.44 4.69
CA ASN A 3 -2.72 -18.93 5.34
C ASN A 3 -2.88 -17.41 5.18
N TYR A 4 -2.09 -16.77 4.31
CA TYR A 4 -2.16 -15.36 3.98
C TYR A 4 -2.46 -15.17 2.48
N GLN A 5 -2.93 -14.00 2.09
CA GLN A 5 -3.09 -13.65 0.69
C GLN A 5 -1.70 -13.60 0.04
N SER A 6 -1.39 -14.56 -0.84
CA SER A 6 -0.04 -14.77 -1.38
C SER A 6 0.47 -13.56 -2.18
N GLY A 7 -0.43 -12.76 -2.75
CA GLY A 7 -0.09 -11.50 -3.39
C GLY A 7 0.63 -10.48 -2.51
N VAL A 8 0.49 -10.57 -1.18
CA VAL A 8 1.19 -9.71 -0.20
C VAL A 8 2.70 -9.87 -0.30
N LEU A 9 3.18 -11.12 -0.39
CA LEU A 9 4.60 -11.44 -0.48
C LEU A 9 5.06 -11.77 -1.90
N GLY A 10 4.13 -11.98 -2.83
CA GLY A 10 4.41 -12.27 -4.23
C GLY A 10 5.18 -11.13 -4.93
N PRO A 11 5.84 -11.39 -6.06
CA PRO A 11 6.55 -10.35 -6.81
C PRO A 11 5.58 -9.28 -7.32
N VAL A 12 6.08 -8.06 -7.55
CA VAL A 12 5.32 -7.01 -8.22
C VAL A 12 4.94 -7.47 -9.63
N PRO A 13 3.65 -7.42 -10.02
CA PRO A 13 3.20 -7.91 -11.32
C PRO A 13 3.57 -6.93 -12.45
N LEU A 14 3.48 -7.38 -13.71
CA LEU A 14 3.66 -6.47 -14.86
C LEU A 14 2.61 -5.36 -14.88
N HIS A 15 1.35 -5.70 -14.57
CA HIS A 15 0.25 -4.74 -14.44
C HIS A 15 -0.47 -4.92 -13.11
N GLY A 16 -0.80 -3.80 -12.48
CA GLY A 16 -1.66 -3.71 -11.32
C GLY A 16 -2.89 -2.85 -11.61
N ARG A 17 -3.99 -3.12 -10.92
CA ARG A 17 -5.15 -2.25 -10.93
C ARG A 17 -5.73 -2.17 -9.54
N TYR A 18 -5.81 -0.95 -9.01
CA TYR A 18 -6.24 -0.66 -7.65
C TYR A 18 -7.68 -0.15 -7.67
N LEU A 19 -8.57 -0.88 -7.01
CA LEU A 19 -9.98 -0.54 -6.92
C LEU A 19 -10.30 -0.11 -5.50
N THR A 20 -11.00 1.00 -5.34
CA THR A 20 -11.56 1.40 -4.04
C THR A 20 -13.08 1.50 -4.13
N PHE A 21 -13.75 1.05 -3.07
CA PHE A 21 -15.20 1.03 -3.01
C PHE A 21 -15.69 1.75 -1.74
N ARG A 22 -16.82 2.43 -1.87
CA ARG A 22 -17.60 2.92 -0.74
C ARG A 22 -18.74 1.94 -0.43
N LEU A 23 -19.10 1.82 0.82
CA LEU A 23 -20.28 1.04 1.23
C LEU A 23 -21.55 1.82 0.87
N THR A 24 -22.56 1.11 0.32
CA THR A 24 -23.86 1.66 -0.05
C THR A 24 -25.00 0.96 0.70
N SER A 25 -24.80 -0.31 1.11
CA SER A 25 -25.81 -1.05 1.88
C SER A 25 -25.13 -1.91 2.94
N ARG A 26 -25.36 -1.57 4.22
CA ARG A 26 -24.88 -2.34 5.37
C ARG A 26 -25.47 -3.74 5.42
N THR A 27 -26.76 -3.86 5.15
CA THR A 27 -27.50 -5.13 5.24
C THR A 27 -27.05 -6.15 4.20
N GLN A 28 -26.59 -5.71 3.04
CA GLN A 28 -26.10 -6.58 1.97
C GLN A 28 -24.58 -6.84 2.03
N ALA A 29 -23.85 -6.14 2.91
CA ALA A 29 -22.38 -6.17 2.91
C ALA A 29 -21.80 -7.58 3.10
N ARG A 30 -22.26 -8.34 4.11
CA ARG A 30 -21.79 -9.71 4.36
C ARG A 30 -22.04 -10.65 3.18
N ARG A 31 -23.22 -10.52 2.54
CA ARG A 31 -23.57 -11.32 1.36
C ARG A 31 -22.66 -10.99 0.18
N ALA A 32 -22.40 -9.70 -0.06
CA ALA A 32 -21.52 -9.27 -1.13
C ALA A 32 -20.07 -9.71 -0.90
N LEU A 33 -19.56 -9.67 0.35
CA LEU A 33 -18.23 -10.18 0.69
C LEU A 33 -18.11 -11.69 0.47
N ARG A 34 -19.13 -12.49 0.85
CA ARG A 34 -19.15 -13.94 0.54
C ARG A 34 -19.17 -14.22 -0.96
N ALA A 35 -19.88 -13.41 -1.73
CA ALA A 35 -19.86 -13.53 -3.19
C ALA A 35 -18.50 -13.13 -3.80
N LEU A 36 -17.86 -12.11 -3.25
CA LEU A 36 -16.49 -11.72 -3.63
C LEU A 36 -15.49 -12.85 -3.35
N ASP A 37 -15.55 -13.48 -2.18
CA ASP A 37 -14.69 -14.62 -1.82
C ASP A 37 -14.77 -15.77 -2.85
N GLY A 38 -15.91 -15.95 -3.51
CA GLY A 38 -16.07 -16.97 -4.56
C GLY A 38 -15.30 -16.66 -5.86
N ILE A 39 -14.78 -15.47 -6.04
CA ILE A 39 -14.15 -15.01 -7.30
C ILE A 39 -12.76 -14.41 -7.11
N VAL A 40 -12.22 -14.40 -5.90
CA VAL A 40 -10.86 -13.92 -5.57
C VAL A 40 -10.06 -15.01 -4.87
N ASP A 41 -8.75 -14.97 -5.03
CA ASP A 41 -7.82 -16.02 -4.57
C ASP A 41 -6.77 -15.52 -3.56
N GLY A 42 -6.70 -14.21 -3.32
CA GLY A 42 -5.66 -13.60 -2.49
C GLY A 42 -4.26 -13.55 -3.16
N ASP A 43 -4.13 -14.05 -4.37
CA ASP A 43 -2.91 -13.99 -5.18
C ASP A 43 -3.05 -12.98 -6.32
N ASN A 44 -3.90 -13.30 -7.29
CA ASN A 44 -4.19 -12.40 -8.41
C ASN A 44 -5.12 -11.24 -8.04
N CYS A 45 -5.75 -11.31 -6.87
CA CYS A 45 -6.51 -10.23 -6.27
C CYS A 45 -6.30 -10.21 -4.75
N VAL A 46 -5.59 -9.21 -4.26
CA VAL A 46 -5.49 -8.95 -2.81
C VAL A 46 -6.65 -8.07 -2.39
N VAL A 47 -7.32 -8.45 -1.31
CA VAL A 47 -8.50 -7.76 -0.78
C VAL A 47 -8.21 -7.19 0.59
N GLY A 48 -8.58 -5.93 0.81
CA GLY A 48 -8.47 -5.24 2.09
C GLY A 48 -9.78 -4.60 2.52
N LEU A 49 -10.18 -4.78 3.78
CA LEU A 49 -11.37 -4.23 4.41
C LEU A 49 -11.02 -2.97 5.19
N GLY A 50 -11.69 -1.85 4.89
CA GLY A 50 -11.47 -0.59 5.56
C GLY A 50 -12.25 -0.46 6.87
N LEU A 51 -11.80 0.45 7.73
CA LEU A 51 -12.39 0.68 9.05
C LEU A 51 -13.91 0.96 9.01
N SER A 52 -14.37 1.74 8.02
CA SER A 52 -15.80 2.05 7.88
C SER A 52 -16.66 0.82 7.58
N LEU A 53 -16.13 -0.16 6.84
CA LEU A 53 -16.79 -1.43 6.60
C LEU A 53 -16.81 -2.29 7.86
N LEU A 54 -15.69 -2.40 8.57
CA LEU A 54 -15.61 -3.16 9.82
C LEU A 54 -16.62 -2.63 10.85
N HIS A 55 -16.71 -1.32 11.04
CA HIS A 55 -17.72 -0.69 11.90
C HIS A 55 -19.15 -0.98 11.42
N ALA A 56 -19.40 -0.93 10.12
CA ALA A 56 -20.72 -1.23 9.56
C ALA A 56 -21.11 -2.70 9.77
N LEU A 57 -20.16 -3.60 9.95
CA LEU A 57 -20.37 -5.01 10.26
C LEU A 57 -20.40 -5.31 11.78
N ASP A 58 -20.33 -4.29 12.64
CA ASP A 58 -20.17 -4.39 14.09
C ASP A 58 -18.94 -5.23 14.51
N CYS A 59 -17.84 -5.11 13.74
CA CYS A 59 -16.63 -5.89 13.94
C CYS A 59 -15.46 -4.99 14.31
N THR A 60 -14.62 -5.50 15.20
CA THR A 60 -13.38 -4.83 15.60
C THR A 60 -12.19 -5.73 15.27
N ILE A 61 -11.29 -5.24 14.45
CA ILE A 61 -9.97 -5.85 14.23
C ILE A 61 -8.96 -5.04 15.04
N HIS A 62 -8.36 -5.68 16.03
CA HIS A 62 -7.37 -5.01 16.89
C HIS A 62 -6.23 -4.44 16.06
N GLY A 63 -5.85 -3.18 16.33
CA GLY A 63 -4.82 -2.46 15.55
C GLY A 63 -5.35 -1.74 14.31
N MET A 64 -6.58 -2.03 13.85
CA MET A 64 -7.17 -1.28 12.74
C MET A 64 -7.66 0.09 13.21
N ARG A 65 -7.27 1.14 12.49
CA ARG A 65 -7.56 2.53 12.83
C ARG A 65 -7.65 3.40 11.58
N ARG A 66 -8.03 4.64 11.77
CA ARG A 66 -8.09 5.62 10.68
C ARG A 66 -6.69 6.03 10.25
N PHE A 67 -6.47 6.18 8.94
CA PHE A 67 -5.23 6.72 8.39
C PHE A 67 -4.99 8.13 8.94
N PRO A 68 -3.80 8.46 9.49
CA PRO A 68 -3.52 9.77 10.05
C PRO A 68 -3.37 10.81 8.93
N ALA A 69 -4.09 11.92 9.06
CA ALA A 69 -3.83 13.10 8.24
C ALA A 69 -2.72 13.92 8.90
N SER A 70 -1.81 14.44 8.09
CA SER A 70 -0.78 15.40 8.54
C SER A 70 -0.84 16.65 7.69
N ALA A 71 -0.68 17.79 8.35
CA ALA A 71 -0.61 19.11 7.71
C ALA A 71 0.64 19.87 8.17
N ASN A 72 1.72 19.17 8.49
CA ASN A 72 2.99 19.77 8.87
C ASN A 72 3.55 20.63 7.74
N LYS A 73 4.30 21.66 8.11
CA LYS A 73 4.90 22.63 7.19
C LYS A 73 5.81 21.90 6.18
N GLY A 74 5.41 21.89 4.90
CA GLY A 74 6.15 21.22 3.82
C GLY A 74 5.73 19.77 3.52
N ALA A 75 4.93 19.11 4.39
CA ALA A 75 4.47 17.73 4.18
C ALA A 75 2.98 17.60 4.49
N LYS A 76 2.13 17.67 3.45
CA LYS A 76 0.69 17.46 3.58
C LYS A 76 0.32 16.04 3.19
N VAL A 77 -0.25 15.28 4.12
CA VAL A 77 -0.68 13.89 3.91
C VAL A 77 -2.18 13.80 4.17
N PRO A 78 -3.02 13.49 3.16
CA PRO A 78 -4.47 13.38 3.34
C PRO A 78 -4.87 12.04 3.95
N SER A 79 -6.04 12.01 4.60
CA SER A 79 -6.75 10.80 5.01
C SER A 79 -7.99 10.63 4.14
N THR A 80 -8.03 9.59 3.32
CA THR A 80 -9.11 9.30 2.37
C THR A 80 -9.60 7.85 2.55
N PRO A 81 -10.24 7.52 3.68
CA PRO A 81 -10.64 6.14 3.98
C PRO A 81 -11.66 5.64 2.95
N ALA A 82 -11.56 4.35 2.60
CA ALA A 82 -12.52 3.63 1.78
C ALA A 82 -13.03 2.38 2.53
N ALA A 83 -14.18 1.84 2.11
CA ALA A 83 -14.78 0.68 2.76
C ALA A 83 -14.10 -0.64 2.35
N LEU A 84 -13.74 -0.75 1.07
CA LEU A 84 -13.12 -1.96 0.51
C LEU A 84 -12.08 -1.55 -0.53
N TRP A 85 -10.99 -2.30 -0.58
CA TRP A 85 -9.92 -2.14 -1.55
C TRP A 85 -9.58 -3.49 -2.18
N CYS A 86 -9.31 -3.48 -3.49
CA CYS A 86 -8.82 -4.64 -4.22
C CYS A 86 -7.60 -4.24 -5.05
N TRP A 87 -6.53 -5.02 -4.94
CA TRP A 87 -5.39 -4.94 -5.82
C TRP A 87 -5.38 -6.13 -6.78
N LEU A 88 -5.82 -5.88 -8.01
CA LEU A 88 -5.74 -6.84 -9.10
C LEU A 88 -4.33 -6.86 -9.67
N ARG A 89 -3.81 -8.06 -9.89
CA ARG A 89 -2.44 -8.33 -10.32
C ARG A 89 -2.47 -9.22 -11.55
N GLY A 90 -1.64 -8.95 -12.55
CA GLY A 90 -1.62 -9.76 -13.77
C GLY A 90 -0.61 -9.30 -14.81
N ALA A 91 -0.53 -10.06 -15.92
CA ALA A 91 0.36 -9.79 -17.04
C ALA A 91 -0.32 -9.02 -18.19
N ALA A 92 -1.67 -9.02 -18.25
CA ALA A 92 -2.43 -8.39 -19.33
C ALA A 92 -3.44 -7.36 -18.76
N ARG A 93 -3.35 -6.14 -19.25
CA ARG A 93 -4.23 -5.04 -18.81
C ARG A 93 -5.71 -5.29 -19.11
N GLY A 94 -6.00 -5.93 -20.26
CA GLY A 94 -7.37 -6.28 -20.65
C GLY A 94 -8.03 -7.24 -19.65
N ASP A 95 -7.28 -8.23 -19.14
CA ASP A 95 -7.80 -9.19 -18.16
C ASP A 95 -8.14 -8.49 -16.83
N LEU A 96 -7.31 -7.55 -16.40
CA LEU A 96 -7.57 -6.76 -15.18
C LEU A 96 -8.86 -5.93 -15.33
N LEU A 97 -9.12 -5.39 -16.53
CA LEU A 97 -10.36 -4.67 -16.81
C LEU A 97 -11.58 -5.62 -16.75
N GLN A 98 -11.52 -6.80 -17.37
CA GLN A 98 -12.61 -7.76 -17.31
C GLN A 98 -12.89 -8.23 -15.86
N ARG A 99 -11.84 -8.53 -15.11
CA ARG A 99 -11.95 -8.88 -13.68
C ARG A 99 -12.54 -7.72 -12.85
N THR A 100 -12.16 -6.48 -13.15
CA THR A 100 -12.78 -5.30 -12.52
C THR A 100 -14.29 -5.29 -12.72
N ARG A 101 -14.77 -5.56 -13.95
CA ARG A 101 -16.21 -5.60 -14.27
C ARG A 101 -16.94 -6.70 -13.50
N VAL A 102 -16.32 -7.88 -13.37
CA VAL A 102 -16.88 -9.00 -12.58
C VAL A 102 -16.96 -8.60 -11.11
N ILE A 103 -15.88 -8.12 -10.51
CA ILE A 103 -15.82 -7.70 -9.10
C ILE A 103 -16.85 -6.59 -8.83
N ALA A 104 -16.89 -5.56 -9.67
CA ALA A 104 -17.83 -4.44 -9.49
C ALA A 104 -19.29 -4.91 -9.55
N ARG A 105 -19.65 -5.81 -10.46
CA ARG A 105 -21.01 -6.40 -10.51
C ARG A 105 -21.33 -7.23 -9.28
N THR A 106 -20.39 -8.07 -8.84
CA THR A 106 -20.55 -8.92 -7.65
C THR A 106 -20.76 -8.07 -6.39
N LEU A 107 -20.07 -6.96 -6.29
CA LEU A 107 -20.13 -6.06 -5.13
C LEU A 107 -21.27 -5.03 -5.21
N ALA A 108 -21.88 -4.78 -6.39
CA ALA A 108 -22.89 -3.74 -6.62
C ALA A 108 -24.07 -3.73 -5.62
N PRO A 109 -24.55 -4.89 -5.06
CA PRO A 109 -25.61 -4.86 -4.07
C PRO A 109 -25.28 -4.11 -2.78
N ALA A 110 -23.98 -3.99 -2.44
CA ALA A 110 -23.56 -3.37 -1.18
C ALA A 110 -22.49 -2.31 -1.34
N PHE A 111 -21.81 -2.23 -2.47
CA PHE A 111 -20.69 -1.34 -2.68
C PHE A 111 -20.75 -0.63 -4.04
N ALA A 112 -20.30 0.60 -4.09
CA ALA A 112 -20.09 1.32 -5.34
C ALA A 112 -18.59 1.54 -5.56
N LEU A 113 -18.10 1.23 -6.76
CA LEU A 113 -16.74 1.54 -7.18
C LEU A 113 -16.55 3.07 -7.21
N VAL A 114 -15.52 3.56 -6.53
CA VAL A 114 -15.19 4.99 -6.44
C VAL A 114 -14.02 5.32 -7.35
N THR A 115 -12.95 4.53 -7.28
CA THR A 115 -11.76 4.73 -8.11
C THR A 115 -11.24 3.42 -8.66
N ALA A 116 -10.62 3.50 -9.84
CA ALA A 116 -9.83 2.44 -10.44
C ALA A 116 -8.57 3.08 -11.01
N VAL A 117 -7.40 2.72 -10.45
CA VAL A 117 -6.10 3.24 -10.87
C VAL A 117 -5.32 2.12 -11.52
N ASP A 118 -4.93 2.28 -12.78
CA ASP A 118 -4.02 1.38 -13.47
C ASP A 118 -2.58 1.70 -13.09
N ALA A 119 -1.80 0.66 -12.86
CA ALA A 119 -0.39 0.74 -12.55
C ALA A 119 0.39 -0.33 -13.33
N PHE A 120 1.68 -0.13 -13.44
CA PHE A 120 2.55 -0.99 -14.21
C PHE A 120 3.92 -1.12 -13.56
N LYS A 121 4.61 -2.21 -13.87
CA LYS A 121 6.02 -2.34 -13.53
C LYS A 121 6.84 -1.58 -14.56
N HIS A 122 7.67 -0.65 -14.10
CA HIS A 122 8.60 0.08 -14.94
C HIS A 122 9.99 -0.54 -14.81
N GLU A 123 10.59 -0.90 -15.93
CA GLU A 123 11.92 -1.53 -16.02
C GLU A 123 12.10 -2.71 -15.03
N ASP A 124 13.19 -2.71 -14.29
CA ASP A 124 13.55 -3.70 -13.28
C ASP A 124 12.81 -3.51 -11.93
N GLY A 125 11.97 -2.48 -11.80
CA GLY A 125 11.22 -2.12 -10.58
C GLY A 125 11.48 -0.69 -10.14
N ARG A 126 11.82 0.19 -11.08
CA ARG A 126 12.06 1.61 -10.82
C ARG A 126 10.75 2.38 -10.70
N ASP A 127 10.81 3.41 -9.89
CA ASP A 127 9.88 4.53 -9.95
C ASP A 127 10.13 5.36 -11.23
N LEU A 128 9.15 6.17 -11.64
CA LEU A 128 9.28 7.03 -12.83
C LEU A 128 10.33 8.14 -12.70
N THR A 129 10.85 8.38 -11.51
CA THR A 129 12.04 9.21 -11.26
C THR A 129 13.35 8.51 -11.62
N GLY A 130 13.31 7.22 -11.96
CA GLY A 130 14.45 6.40 -12.34
C GLY A 130 15.16 5.71 -11.17
N TYR A 131 14.73 5.90 -9.93
CA TYR A 131 15.28 5.21 -8.76
C TYR A 131 14.58 3.89 -8.51
N VAL A 132 15.31 2.87 -8.03
CA VAL A 132 14.75 1.56 -7.71
C VAL A 132 13.89 1.65 -6.45
N ASP A 133 12.64 1.16 -6.49
CA ASP A 133 11.79 1.05 -5.30
C ASP A 133 11.89 -0.33 -4.67
N GLY A 134 11.84 -0.35 -3.34
CA GLY A 134 11.77 -1.59 -2.57
C GLY A 134 13.09 -2.34 -2.39
N THR A 135 14.24 -1.70 -2.57
CA THR A 135 15.57 -2.29 -2.32
C THR A 135 15.72 -2.84 -0.90
N GLU A 136 15.15 -2.13 0.08
CA GLU A 136 15.18 -2.50 1.50
C GLU A 136 14.00 -3.37 1.94
N ASN A 137 13.30 -4.00 1.00
CA ASN A 137 12.27 -4.98 1.37
C ASN A 137 12.89 -6.17 2.10
N PRO A 138 12.36 -6.57 3.25
CA PRO A 138 12.80 -7.78 3.93
C PRO A 138 12.59 -9.00 3.03
N LYS A 139 13.47 -10.02 3.15
CA LYS A 139 13.46 -11.23 2.30
C LYS A 139 13.18 -12.49 3.14
N GLY A 140 12.65 -13.53 2.48
CA GLY A 140 12.44 -14.84 3.10
C GLY A 140 11.58 -14.75 4.36
N ARG A 141 12.04 -15.36 5.47
CA ARG A 141 11.30 -15.37 6.74
C ARG A 141 11.10 -13.98 7.34
N LYS A 142 12.05 -13.05 7.13
CA LYS A 142 11.91 -11.67 7.62
C LYS A 142 10.75 -10.95 6.94
N ALA A 143 10.50 -11.19 5.65
CA ALA A 143 9.35 -10.65 4.92
C ALA A 143 8.02 -11.14 5.51
N LEU A 144 7.92 -12.44 5.80
CA LEU A 144 6.75 -13.03 6.44
C LEU A 144 6.47 -12.41 7.81
N VAL A 145 7.50 -12.29 8.66
CA VAL A 145 7.39 -11.70 10.01
C VAL A 145 7.01 -10.22 9.95
N ALA A 146 7.50 -9.49 8.95
CA ALA A 146 7.19 -8.07 8.80
C ALA A 146 5.75 -7.82 8.32
N ALA A 147 5.24 -8.66 7.40
CA ALA A 147 3.99 -8.38 6.69
C ALA A 147 2.78 -9.16 7.20
N VAL A 148 2.96 -10.28 7.88
CA VAL A 148 1.86 -11.20 8.21
C VAL A 148 1.71 -11.37 9.72
N LEU A 149 0.48 -11.20 10.20
CA LEU A 149 0.12 -11.39 11.60
C LEU A 149 0.14 -12.87 11.96
N ASN A 150 0.70 -13.20 13.12
CA ASN A 150 0.76 -14.56 13.63
C ASN A 150 0.62 -14.56 15.16
N GLY A 151 0.02 -15.63 15.73
CA GLY A 151 -0.17 -15.77 17.17
C GLY A 151 -1.38 -15.00 17.72
N SER A 152 -2.30 -14.56 16.88
CA SER A 152 -3.51 -13.80 17.24
C SER A 152 -4.79 -14.63 17.20
N GLY A 153 -4.70 -15.89 16.76
CA GLY A 153 -5.78 -16.85 16.77
C GLY A 153 -6.52 -17.01 15.44
N ALA A 154 -7.53 -17.86 15.48
CA ALA A 154 -8.30 -18.26 14.30
C ALA A 154 -9.01 -17.05 13.64
N GLY A 155 -8.92 -16.94 12.32
CA GLY A 155 -9.47 -15.82 11.55
C GLY A 155 -8.60 -14.56 11.52
N LEU A 156 -7.54 -14.49 12.35
CA LEU A 156 -6.57 -13.39 12.38
C LEU A 156 -5.19 -13.83 11.89
N ASP A 157 -4.75 -15.02 12.27
CA ASP A 157 -3.46 -15.55 11.84
C ASP A 157 -3.41 -15.70 10.32
N GLY A 158 -2.41 -15.08 9.71
CA GLY A 158 -2.28 -14.97 8.26
C GLY A 158 -2.83 -13.67 7.68
N SER A 159 -3.47 -12.82 8.48
CA SER A 159 -3.88 -11.49 8.01
C SER A 159 -2.71 -10.53 7.90
N SER A 160 -2.94 -9.42 7.20
CA SER A 160 -1.99 -8.31 7.06
C SER A 160 -2.73 -6.99 7.19
N PHE A 161 -2.03 -5.96 7.63
CA PHE A 161 -2.50 -4.59 7.48
C PHE A 161 -1.81 -3.96 6.26
N VAL A 162 -2.49 -3.06 5.57
CA VAL A 162 -1.90 -2.37 4.42
C VAL A 162 -2.18 -0.88 4.48
N ALA A 163 -1.14 -0.10 4.24
CA ALA A 163 -1.23 1.33 3.94
C ALA A 163 -1.17 1.53 2.43
N VAL A 164 -2.14 2.29 1.91
CA VAL A 164 -2.25 2.58 0.48
C VAL A 164 -2.32 4.08 0.27
N GLN A 165 -1.41 4.60 -0.56
CA GLN A 165 -1.37 6.01 -0.93
C GLN A 165 -1.14 6.14 -2.44
N GLN A 166 -1.82 7.09 -3.07
CA GLN A 166 -1.52 7.53 -4.41
C GLN A 166 -0.66 8.80 -4.32
N TRP A 167 0.56 8.73 -4.85
CA TRP A 167 1.49 9.85 -4.91
C TRP A 167 1.53 10.43 -6.32
N VAL A 168 1.61 11.74 -6.44
CA VAL A 168 1.75 12.47 -7.72
C VAL A 168 3.10 13.13 -7.74
N HIS A 169 3.89 12.89 -8.80
CA HIS A 169 5.19 13.49 -9.01
C HIS A 169 5.08 14.81 -9.78
N ASP A 170 5.86 15.78 -9.36
CA ASP A 170 6.14 17.01 -10.10
C ASP A 170 7.45 16.80 -10.87
N PHE A 171 7.33 16.24 -12.08
CA PHE A 171 8.50 15.97 -12.92
C PHE A 171 9.21 17.25 -13.33
N ALA A 172 8.49 18.35 -13.57
CA ALA A 172 9.12 19.61 -13.90
C ALA A 172 10.02 20.11 -12.77
N CYS A 173 9.55 20.02 -11.52
CA CYS A 173 10.38 20.34 -10.36
C CYS A 173 11.56 19.37 -10.25
N PHE A 174 11.34 18.07 -10.43
CA PHE A 174 12.38 17.04 -10.31
C PHE A 174 13.48 17.19 -11.39
N GLU A 175 13.10 17.46 -12.64
CA GLU A 175 14.02 17.65 -13.77
C GLU A 175 14.87 18.93 -13.67
N LEU A 176 14.37 19.95 -12.98
CA LEU A 176 15.15 21.16 -12.66
C LEU A 176 16.24 20.91 -11.59
N MET A 177 16.13 19.84 -10.83
CA MET A 177 17.16 19.45 -9.86
C MET A 177 18.34 18.83 -10.60
N ASN A 178 19.57 19.24 -10.25
CA ASN A 178 20.76 18.54 -10.77
C ASN A 178 20.84 17.11 -10.18
N THR A 179 21.63 16.25 -10.83
CA THR A 179 21.75 14.81 -10.44
C THR A 179 22.12 14.65 -8.97
N LYS A 180 23.03 15.49 -8.44
CA LYS A 180 23.42 15.40 -7.02
C LYS A 180 22.23 15.67 -6.09
N TRP A 181 21.41 16.67 -6.39
CA TRP A 181 20.23 16.97 -5.57
C TRP A 181 19.13 15.91 -5.68
N GLN A 182 18.98 15.28 -6.85
CA GLN A 182 18.11 14.14 -7.03
C GLN A 182 18.58 12.96 -6.16
N ASP A 183 19.87 12.60 -6.27
CA ASP A 183 20.49 11.52 -5.50
C ASP A 183 20.42 11.81 -3.98
N ASP A 184 20.76 13.05 -3.56
CA ASP A 184 20.66 13.48 -2.15
C ASP A 184 19.24 13.41 -1.59
N SER A 185 18.23 13.68 -2.43
CA SER A 185 16.82 13.60 -2.00
C SER A 185 16.37 12.17 -1.74
N ILE A 186 16.84 11.22 -2.53
CA ILE A 186 16.57 9.80 -2.35
C ILE A 186 17.50 9.20 -1.30
N GLY A 187 18.78 9.51 -1.34
CA GLY A 187 19.85 8.93 -0.53
C GLY A 187 20.56 7.78 -1.23
N ARG A 188 20.32 7.63 -2.54
CA ARG A 188 20.96 6.64 -3.41
C ARG A 188 21.38 7.25 -4.74
N ARG A 189 22.40 6.69 -5.35
CA ARG A 189 22.82 7.06 -6.68
C ARG A 189 21.97 6.33 -7.72
N ARG A 190 21.34 7.10 -8.64
CA ARG A 190 20.41 6.55 -9.64
C ARG A 190 21.06 5.54 -10.59
N SER A 191 22.34 5.72 -10.93
CA SER A 191 23.05 4.91 -11.94
C SER A 191 23.27 3.46 -11.54
N ASP A 192 23.47 3.17 -10.24
CA ASP A 192 23.88 1.86 -9.73
C ASP A 192 23.19 1.47 -8.41
N ASP A 193 22.23 2.27 -7.95
CA ASP A 193 21.46 2.07 -6.72
C ASP A 193 22.31 2.01 -5.43
N LEU A 194 23.56 2.49 -5.46
CA LEU A 194 24.39 2.53 -4.27
C LEU A 194 23.90 3.59 -3.29
N GLU A 195 23.78 3.20 -2.03
CA GLU A 195 23.43 4.11 -0.95
C GLU A 195 24.54 5.12 -0.69
N LEU A 196 24.18 6.39 -0.55
CA LEU A 196 25.12 7.47 -0.28
C LEU A 196 25.49 7.50 1.21
N THR A 197 26.77 7.36 1.53
CA THR A 197 27.28 7.40 2.90
C THR A 197 27.10 8.77 3.55
N ASP A 198 27.19 9.82 2.76
CA ASP A 198 27.09 11.24 3.14
C ASP A 198 25.74 11.87 2.79
N ALA A 199 24.69 11.06 2.53
CA ALA A 199 23.35 11.56 2.24
C ALA A 199 22.85 12.51 3.34
N PRO A 200 22.14 13.59 2.98
CA PRO A 200 21.55 14.52 3.96
C PRO A 200 20.58 13.82 4.92
N ALA A 201 20.40 14.36 6.12
CA ALA A 201 19.44 13.84 7.10
C ALA A 201 18.00 13.83 6.57
N SER A 202 17.67 14.67 5.59
CA SER A 202 16.35 14.71 4.92
C SER A 202 16.21 13.69 3.79
N SER A 203 17.24 12.94 3.41
CA SER A 203 17.15 11.94 2.34
C SER A 203 16.17 10.84 2.71
N HIS A 204 15.40 10.36 1.72
CA HIS A 204 14.34 9.39 1.92
C HIS A 204 14.84 8.10 2.59
N VAL A 205 15.98 7.57 2.14
CA VAL A 205 16.58 6.36 2.71
C VAL A 205 16.85 6.54 4.20
N LYS A 206 17.42 7.66 4.63
CA LYS A 206 17.66 7.93 6.05
C LYS A 206 16.36 8.16 6.85
N ARG A 207 15.36 8.81 6.24
CA ARG A 207 14.06 9.01 6.90
C ARG A 207 13.28 7.71 7.11
N THR A 208 13.50 6.70 6.25
CA THR A 208 12.78 5.42 6.25
C THR A 208 13.66 4.20 6.52
N ALA A 209 14.88 4.39 7.03
CA ALA A 209 15.76 3.30 7.46
C ALA A 209 15.09 2.46 8.55
N GLN A 210 14.54 1.30 8.16
CA GLN A 210 13.61 0.49 8.95
C GLN A 210 14.24 -0.01 10.26
N GLU A 211 15.52 -0.33 10.23
CA GLU A 211 16.33 -0.80 11.36
C GLU A 211 16.68 0.30 12.37
N SER A 212 16.55 1.58 11.98
CA SER A 212 16.87 2.71 12.84
C SER A 212 15.74 3.12 13.80
N PHE A 213 14.60 2.44 13.73
CA PHE A 213 13.46 2.66 14.63
C PHE A 213 13.53 1.72 15.85
N ALA A 214 12.90 2.14 16.95
CA ALA A 214 12.76 1.32 18.15
C ALA A 214 11.27 1.29 18.58
N PRO A 215 10.55 0.18 18.36
CA PRO A 215 11.01 -1.06 17.70
C PRO A 215 11.27 -0.88 16.20
N GLU A 216 12.07 -1.76 15.58
CA GLU A 216 12.32 -1.74 14.13
C GLU A 216 11.03 -1.70 13.32
N ALA A 217 11.01 -0.89 12.25
CA ALA A 217 9.81 -0.58 11.48
C ALA A 217 9.80 -1.24 10.10
N PHE A 218 10.00 -2.55 10.04
CA PHE A 218 10.02 -3.30 8.78
C PHE A 218 8.63 -3.41 8.15
N LEU A 219 8.58 -3.14 6.84
CA LEU A 219 7.40 -3.23 5.98
C LEU A 219 7.71 -4.01 4.70
N MET A 220 6.68 -4.59 4.09
CA MET A 220 6.75 -5.18 2.76
C MET A 220 6.13 -4.25 1.74
N ARG A 221 6.94 -3.52 0.97
CA ARG A 221 6.47 -2.59 -0.06
C ARG A 221 6.19 -3.32 -1.37
N ARG A 222 5.06 -2.97 -2.01
CA ARG A 222 4.59 -3.49 -3.30
C ARG A 222 4.07 -2.35 -4.17
N SER A 223 4.79 -1.24 -4.15
CA SER A 223 4.44 -0.04 -4.90
C SER A 223 4.60 -0.26 -6.41
N MET A 224 3.85 0.50 -7.19
CA MET A 224 3.91 0.46 -8.65
C MET A 224 3.71 1.86 -9.22
N PRO A 225 4.44 2.27 -10.25
CA PRO A 225 4.15 3.46 -11.02
C PRO A 225 2.73 3.45 -11.60
N TRP A 226 2.13 4.62 -11.68
CA TRP A 226 0.83 4.84 -12.30
C TRP A 226 0.84 6.13 -13.12
N ASN A 227 -0.07 6.24 -14.09
CA ASN A 227 -0.36 7.49 -14.79
C ASN A 227 -1.83 7.59 -15.20
N ASP A 228 -2.30 8.83 -15.34
CA ASP A 228 -3.53 9.17 -16.08
C ASP A 228 -3.17 10.09 -17.28
N ALA A 229 -4.13 10.83 -17.80
CA ALA A 229 -3.91 11.69 -18.95
C ALA A 229 -2.91 12.86 -18.69
N THR A 230 -2.78 13.30 -17.43
CA THR A 230 -2.05 14.52 -17.07
C THR A 230 -1.11 14.38 -15.89
N ARG A 231 -1.25 13.30 -15.11
CA ARG A 231 -0.49 13.07 -13.88
C ARG A 231 0.15 11.69 -13.91
N ALA A 232 1.28 11.58 -13.26
CA ALA A 232 1.91 10.30 -13.01
C ALA A 232 2.58 10.29 -11.63
N GLY A 233 2.96 9.12 -11.14
CA GLY A 233 3.59 8.96 -9.84
C GLY A 233 3.57 7.53 -9.37
N LEU A 234 3.45 7.32 -8.06
CA LEU A 234 3.56 6.02 -7.42
C LEU A 234 2.27 5.66 -6.67
N MET A 235 1.74 4.47 -6.93
CA MET A 235 0.81 3.81 -6.02
C MET A 235 1.65 3.13 -4.95
N PHE A 236 1.79 3.80 -3.81
CA PHE A 236 2.50 3.26 -2.66
C PHE A 236 1.61 2.26 -1.93
N VAL A 237 2.11 1.04 -1.76
CA VAL A 237 1.44 -0.07 -1.06
C VAL A 237 2.44 -0.69 -0.11
N ALA A 238 2.15 -0.66 1.19
CA ALA A 238 3.01 -1.22 2.21
C ALA A 238 2.22 -2.13 3.16
N PHE A 239 2.59 -3.42 3.17
CA PHE A 239 2.01 -4.42 4.07
C PHE A 239 2.83 -4.52 5.34
N GLY A 240 2.13 -4.63 6.46
CA GLY A 240 2.70 -4.85 7.78
C GLY A 240 1.87 -5.83 8.60
N ARG A 241 2.50 -6.44 9.61
CA ARG A 241 1.78 -7.20 10.64
C ARG A 241 0.94 -6.30 11.56
N SER A 242 1.23 -4.99 11.56
CA SER A 242 0.48 -3.90 12.17
C SER A 242 0.66 -2.64 11.33
N LEU A 243 -0.05 -1.56 11.69
CA LEU A 243 0.10 -0.24 11.07
C LEU A 243 1.25 0.59 11.69
N ASP A 244 1.81 0.13 12.82
CA ASP A 244 2.74 0.92 13.63
C ASP A 244 4.05 1.23 12.89
N ALA A 245 4.60 0.24 12.16
CA ALA A 245 5.81 0.42 11.38
C ALA A 245 5.65 1.48 10.28
N PHE A 246 4.49 1.50 9.61
CA PHE A 246 4.19 2.54 8.61
C PHE A 246 4.03 3.91 9.26
N GLU A 247 3.32 4.01 10.38
CA GLU A 247 3.14 5.28 11.09
C GLU A 247 4.44 5.84 11.64
N ALA A 248 5.33 4.99 12.15
CA ALA A 248 6.65 5.41 12.60
C ALA A 248 7.45 6.05 11.44
N GLN A 249 7.50 5.37 10.29
CA GLN A 249 8.17 5.93 9.11
C GLN A 249 7.49 7.22 8.62
N LEU A 250 6.15 7.23 8.52
CA LEU A 250 5.42 8.42 8.08
C LEU A 250 5.64 9.61 9.01
N ASN A 251 5.61 9.41 10.33
CA ASN A 251 5.85 10.46 11.32
C ASN A 251 7.25 11.08 11.15
N ARG A 252 8.26 10.26 10.90
CA ARG A 252 9.61 10.73 10.61
C ARG A 252 9.68 11.46 9.27
N MET A 253 9.05 10.93 8.22
CA MET A 253 9.00 11.58 6.90
C MET A 253 8.35 12.97 6.95
N VAL A 254 7.27 13.15 7.70
CA VAL A 254 6.63 14.47 7.84
C VAL A 254 7.31 15.39 8.85
N GLY A 255 8.44 14.96 9.42
CA GLY A 255 9.20 15.75 10.39
C GLY A 255 8.55 15.89 11.77
N ALA A 256 7.61 15.01 12.12
CA ALA A 256 6.94 15.07 13.43
C ALA A 256 7.87 14.65 14.59
N GLU A 257 8.91 13.87 14.31
CA GLU A 257 9.88 13.36 15.29
C GLU A 257 10.97 14.39 15.62
N ASP A 258 11.52 15.05 14.61
CA ASP A 258 12.74 15.87 14.75
C ASP A 258 12.72 17.19 13.96
N GLY A 259 11.58 17.51 13.31
CA GLY A 259 11.43 18.71 12.48
C GLY A 259 12.03 18.58 11.08
N ILE A 260 12.69 17.46 10.73
CA ILE A 260 13.30 17.25 9.42
C ILE A 260 12.31 16.57 8.49
N VAL A 261 11.80 17.28 7.49
CA VAL A 261 10.89 16.76 6.47
C VAL A 261 11.69 16.00 5.42
N ASP A 262 11.14 14.83 5.01
CA ASP A 262 11.69 14.02 3.94
C ASP A 262 11.76 14.80 2.62
N ALA A 263 12.91 14.70 1.95
CA ALA A 263 13.18 15.44 0.72
C ALA A 263 12.27 15.02 -0.45
N LEU A 264 11.63 13.85 -0.40
CA LEU A 264 10.61 13.45 -1.38
C LEU A 264 9.50 14.50 -1.53
N PHE A 265 9.08 15.13 -0.42
CA PHE A 265 8.00 16.13 -0.45
C PHE A 265 8.32 17.37 -1.28
N ARG A 266 9.56 17.53 -1.76
CA ARG A 266 9.96 18.63 -2.66
C ARG A 266 9.38 18.46 -4.06
N PHE A 267 9.25 17.22 -4.55
CA PHE A 267 8.84 16.93 -5.92
C PHE A 267 7.72 15.87 -6.02
N THR A 268 7.24 15.34 -4.92
CA THR A 268 6.11 14.41 -4.93
C THR A 268 5.22 14.61 -3.72
N LYS A 269 3.93 14.33 -3.87
CA LYS A 269 2.95 14.50 -2.79
C LYS A 269 1.90 13.39 -2.80
N PRO A 270 1.51 12.84 -1.65
CA PRO A 270 0.38 11.93 -1.56
C PRO A 270 -0.92 12.71 -1.75
N VAL A 271 -1.82 12.17 -2.57
CA VAL A 271 -3.16 12.71 -2.81
C VAL A 271 -4.25 11.84 -2.19
N THR A 272 -3.90 10.65 -1.73
CA THR A 272 -4.76 9.76 -0.95
C THR A 272 -3.99 9.17 0.23
N GLY A 273 -4.73 8.61 1.22
CA GLY A 273 -4.18 7.84 2.31
C GLY A 273 -5.27 6.99 2.96
N ALA A 274 -5.12 5.67 2.93
CA ALA A 274 -6.10 4.75 3.50
C ALA A 274 -5.42 3.51 4.10
N TYR A 275 -6.05 2.95 5.14
CA TYR A 275 -5.67 1.68 5.74
C TYR A 275 -6.72 0.62 5.48
N PHE A 276 -6.25 -0.61 5.31
CA PHE A 276 -7.12 -1.77 5.18
C PHE A 276 -6.53 -2.94 5.97
N TRP A 277 -7.42 -3.79 6.47
CA TRP A 277 -7.08 -5.11 6.97
C TRP A 277 -7.31 -6.14 5.87
N CYS A 278 -6.30 -6.90 5.53
CA CYS A 278 -6.34 -7.98 4.56
C CYS A 278 -6.60 -9.29 5.30
N PRO A 279 -7.80 -9.90 5.17
CA PRO A 279 -8.13 -11.15 5.84
C PRO A 279 -7.17 -12.28 5.45
N PRO A 280 -6.98 -13.29 6.33
CA PRO A 280 -6.20 -14.47 5.98
C PRO A 280 -6.89 -15.29 4.87
N VAL A 281 -6.19 -16.33 4.42
CA VAL A 281 -6.74 -17.31 3.46
C VAL A 281 -6.84 -18.67 4.14
N GLN A 282 -7.94 -19.35 3.97
CA GLN A 282 -8.12 -20.71 4.41
C GLN A 282 -8.67 -21.57 3.27
N ARG A 283 -7.96 -22.64 2.91
CA ARG A 283 -8.35 -23.56 1.81
C ARG A 283 -8.58 -22.84 0.47
N GLY A 284 -7.73 -21.83 0.18
CA GLY A 284 -7.80 -21.05 -1.07
C GLY A 284 -8.90 -19.98 -1.12
N ARG A 285 -9.57 -19.68 0.00
CA ARG A 285 -10.61 -18.65 0.13
C ARG A 285 -10.27 -17.67 1.23
N LEU A 286 -10.80 -16.45 1.15
CA LEU A 286 -10.66 -15.45 2.20
C LEU A 286 -11.35 -15.94 3.49
N ASP A 287 -10.65 -15.84 4.60
CA ASP A 287 -11.18 -16.23 5.89
C ASP A 287 -11.83 -15.03 6.59
N PHE A 288 -13.15 -15.01 6.57
CA PHE A 288 -13.94 -13.95 7.20
C PHE A 288 -14.42 -14.26 8.62
N ARG A 289 -13.89 -15.31 9.28
CA ARG A 289 -14.33 -15.69 10.65
C ARG A 289 -14.16 -14.57 11.67
N ALA A 290 -13.16 -13.71 11.51
CA ALA A 290 -12.96 -12.55 12.39
C ALA A 290 -14.04 -11.47 12.26
N ILE A 291 -14.84 -11.51 11.20
CA ILE A 291 -15.91 -10.53 10.96
C ILE A 291 -17.32 -11.15 10.92
N GLY A 292 -17.46 -12.46 11.17
CA GLY A 292 -18.74 -13.19 11.33
C GLY A 292 -19.41 -13.64 10.03
#